data_95d22dc06db7c990011aaf3fe235ff33
#
_entry.id   95d22dc06db7c990011aaf3fe235ff33
#
_cell.length_a   1.000
_cell.length_b   1.000
_cell.length_c   1.000
_cell.angle_alpha   90.00
_cell.angle_beta   90.00
_cell.angle_gamma   90.00
#
_symmetry.space_group_name_H-M   'P 1'
#
loop_
_entity.id
_entity.type
_entity.pdbx_description
1 polymer ?
#
loop_
_entity_poly.entity_id
_entity_poly.type
_entity_poly.pdbx_seq_one_letter_code
_entity_poly.pdbx_strand_id
1 'polypeptide(L)'
;SRDIVRPSMSNIGSSIGAKNWNINCPLELVGGGLTGGAVNNPPMHAALLACGMVQEPGIMLNVTNLSGTPSLLDIGAMITNTTAADNVGYSVYFIAGQGSDAVVWVRGVDQIPAPGDALTLGTLTATAGTYEPSLVYRFESDRDLHRTAVVHAHYDGQRRIASRVQGSMQFEWVAGEFCTVQFSFNGLYNTPANVSIPSAVYADREPPIAESAGLMLGNYPTAQGTIERLTFNVQADVQPVPDINSPNGRRTYRIAGRNPVGTINPESVALADYNPFRSWEIGAKAGITATLGTVAGERISIAIPAPRVTAIADQERAGSDAQQLTFEATGTNDDEFYMIFH
;
A
#
# COMPACT_ATOMS: atom_id res chain seq x y z
N SER A 1 -10.09 -18.56 32.43
CA SER A 1 -10.59 -18.39 33.82
C SER A 1 -10.44 -19.71 34.56
N ARG A 2 -10.00 -19.66 35.78
CA ARG A 2 -9.99 -20.82 36.67
C ARG A 2 -11.34 -20.89 37.35
N ASP A 3 -12.11 -21.91 37.07
CA ASP A 3 -13.35 -22.17 37.78
C ASP A 3 -13.01 -22.94 39.05
N ILE A 4 -12.96 -22.23 40.19
CA ILE A 4 -12.65 -22.82 41.48
C ILE A 4 -13.93 -22.80 42.32
N VAL A 5 -14.52 -23.96 42.51
CA VAL A 5 -15.68 -24.13 43.41
C VAL A 5 -15.22 -23.89 44.85
N ARG A 6 -15.77 -22.89 45.53
CA ARG A 6 -15.53 -22.56 46.95
C ARG A 6 -16.87 -22.36 47.68
N PRO A 7 -16.91 -22.58 48.97
CA PRO A 7 -18.09 -22.30 49.78
C PRO A 7 -18.33 -20.79 50.04
N SER A 8 -17.57 -19.88 49.43
CA SER A 8 -17.65 -18.43 49.57
C SER A 8 -18.02 -17.75 48.24
N MET A 9 -18.91 -16.76 48.31
CA MET A 9 -19.24 -15.87 47.16
C MET A 9 -18.17 -14.81 46.87
N SER A 10 -17.02 -14.84 47.54
CA SER A 10 -15.94 -13.87 47.31
C SER A 10 -15.33 -14.05 45.96
N ASN A 11 -15.14 -12.94 45.22
CA ASN A 11 -14.47 -12.93 43.93
C ASN A 11 -13.01 -13.37 44.08
N ILE A 12 -12.60 -14.35 43.31
CA ILE A 12 -11.22 -14.82 43.25
C ILE A 12 -10.54 -14.06 42.12
N GLY A 13 -9.49 -13.32 42.44
CA GLY A 13 -8.72 -12.60 41.44
C GLY A 13 -8.29 -13.51 40.28
N SER A 14 -8.43 -13.03 39.05
CA SER A 14 -8.00 -13.75 37.85
C SER A 14 -6.49 -13.86 37.78
N SER A 15 -5.98 -15.02 37.36
CA SER A 15 -4.57 -15.21 37.06
C SER A 15 -4.25 -14.50 35.73
N ILE A 16 -3.15 -13.73 35.70
CA ILE A 16 -2.69 -13.03 34.48
C ILE A 16 -2.07 -14.07 33.53
N GLY A 17 -2.64 -14.21 32.35
CA GLY A 17 -2.14 -15.08 31.29
C GLY A 17 -1.09 -14.40 30.39
N ALA A 18 -1.05 -14.80 29.11
CA ALA A 18 -0.15 -14.23 28.12
C ALA A 18 -0.35 -12.72 27.95
N LYS A 19 0.75 -11.97 27.93
CA LYS A 19 0.75 -10.50 27.82
C LYS A 19 1.13 -10.08 26.40
N ASN A 20 0.46 -9.06 25.89
CA ASN A 20 0.74 -8.46 24.57
C ASN A 20 0.55 -6.95 24.60
N TRP A 21 1.13 -6.28 23.63
CA TRP A 21 0.82 -4.90 23.29
C TRP A 21 0.05 -4.84 21.99
N ASN A 22 -1.04 -4.08 21.99
CA ASN A 22 -1.74 -3.64 20.78
C ASN A 22 -1.45 -2.15 20.64
N ILE A 23 -0.98 -1.74 19.46
CA ILE A 23 -0.55 -0.36 19.20
C ILE A 23 -1.24 0.10 17.94
N ASN A 24 -1.99 1.20 18.03
CA ASN A 24 -2.52 1.92 16.89
C ASN A 24 -1.70 3.20 16.72
N CYS A 25 -1.15 3.39 15.54
CA CYS A 25 -0.23 4.48 15.26
C CYS A 25 -0.60 5.13 13.91
N PRO A 26 -1.22 6.33 13.93
CA PRO A 26 -1.36 7.13 12.72
C PRO A 26 0.00 7.74 12.40
N LEU A 27 0.43 7.62 11.15
CA LEU A 27 1.63 8.26 10.62
C LEU A 27 1.26 9.09 9.40
N GLU A 28 1.90 10.23 9.27
CA GLU A 28 1.84 11.03 8.05
C GLU A 28 2.50 10.28 6.91
N LEU A 29 1.87 10.31 5.75
CA LEU A 29 2.39 9.69 4.55
C LEU A 29 3.43 10.62 3.92
N VAL A 30 4.71 10.39 4.20
CA VAL A 30 5.82 11.25 3.77
C VAL A 30 6.85 10.42 3.01
N GLY A 31 7.37 10.97 1.91
CA GLY A 31 8.45 10.34 1.13
C GLY A 31 9.81 10.41 1.83
N GLY A 32 10.76 9.61 1.36
CA GLY A 32 12.13 9.55 1.89
C GLY A 32 13.06 10.64 1.38
N GLY A 33 12.68 11.35 0.29
CA GLY A 33 13.51 12.27 -0.45
C GLY A 33 14.59 11.57 -1.28
N LEU A 34 15.43 12.35 -1.92
CA LEU A 34 16.51 11.87 -2.78
C LEU A 34 17.88 12.11 -2.13
N THR A 35 18.78 11.14 -2.28
CA THR A 35 20.21 11.32 -2.00
C THR A 35 21.04 10.74 -3.14
N GLY A 36 21.82 11.56 -3.80
CA GLY A 36 22.65 11.12 -4.93
C GLY A 36 21.85 10.55 -6.11
N GLY A 37 20.61 10.99 -6.30
CA GLY A 37 19.72 10.50 -7.35
C GLY A 37 18.95 9.21 -7.01
N ALA A 38 19.15 8.65 -5.82
CA ALA A 38 18.39 7.50 -5.34
C ALA A 38 17.30 7.93 -4.34
N VAL A 39 16.15 7.26 -4.36
CA VAL A 39 15.07 7.48 -3.38
C VAL A 39 15.45 6.86 -2.06
N ASN A 40 15.35 7.64 -0.99
CA ASN A 40 15.59 7.15 0.37
C ASN A 40 14.37 6.42 0.91
N ASN A 41 14.61 5.55 1.91
CA ASN A 41 13.53 4.90 2.63
C ASN A 41 12.62 5.95 3.31
N PRO A 42 11.30 5.81 3.17
CA PRO A 42 10.36 6.69 3.86
C PRO A 42 10.44 6.46 5.38
N PRO A 43 10.06 7.45 6.22
CA PRO A 43 10.05 7.30 7.68
C PRO A 43 9.26 6.07 8.17
N MET A 44 8.23 5.69 7.45
CA MET A 44 7.40 4.51 7.75
C MET A 44 7.94 3.18 7.25
N HIS A 45 9.15 3.12 6.68
CA HIS A 45 9.74 1.90 6.12
C HIS A 45 9.61 0.67 7.02
N ALA A 46 10.04 0.80 8.29
CA ALA A 46 9.96 -0.31 9.24
C ALA A 46 8.51 -0.76 9.54
N ALA A 47 7.56 0.19 9.51
CA ALA A 47 6.14 -0.10 9.71
C ALA A 47 5.55 -0.86 8.52
N LEU A 48 5.89 -0.48 7.28
CA LEU A 48 5.47 -1.18 6.07
C LEU A 48 6.00 -2.62 6.05
N LEU A 49 7.29 -2.82 6.38
CA LEU A 49 7.87 -4.17 6.45
C LEU A 49 7.20 -5.03 7.54
N ALA A 50 6.80 -4.43 8.67
CA ALA A 50 6.08 -5.14 9.73
C ALA A 50 4.64 -5.51 9.35
N CYS A 51 4.10 -4.90 8.29
CA CYS A 51 2.80 -5.25 7.70
C CYS A 51 2.90 -6.34 6.60
N GLY A 52 4.04 -7.05 6.51
CA GLY A 52 4.24 -8.13 5.55
C GLY A 52 4.55 -7.63 4.14
N MET A 53 5.04 -6.40 4.01
CA MET A 53 5.53 -5.89 2.74
C MET A 53 7.03 -6.12 2.61
N VAL A 54 7.48 -6.20 1.37
CA VAL A 54 8.89 -6.16 0.99
C VAL A 54 9.15 -4.91 0.16
N GLN A 55 10.37 -4.41 0.26
CA GLN A 55 10.84 -3.28 -0.52
C GLN A 55 11.71 -3.78 -1.66
N GLU A 56 11.46 -3.26 -2.85
CA GLU A 56 12.25 -3.53 -4.04
C GLU A 56 12.64 -2.21 -4.74
N PRO A 57 13.83 -2.13 -5.34
CA PRO A 57 14.15 -1.02 -6.23
C PRO A 57 13.32 -1.13 -7.51
N GLY A 58 12.92 0.01 -8.04
CA GLY A 58 12.19 0.10 -9.28
C GLY A 58 12.46 1.40 -10.00
N ILE A 59 11.84 1.56 -11.16
CA ILE A 59 11.77 2.82 -11.88
C ILE A 59 10.31 3.12 -12.26
N MET A 60 10.00 4.39 -12.32
CA MET A 60 8.84 4.91 -13.02
C MET A 60 9.32 5.40 -14.38
N LEU A 61 8.85 4.79 -15.44
CA LEU A 61 9.24 5.08 -16.82
C LEU A 61 8.08 5.75 -17.56
N ASN A 62 8.29 6.95 -18.02
CA ASN A 62 7.38 7.58 -18.97
C ASN A 62 7.58 6.95 -20.34
N VAL A 63 6.50 6.58 -21.01
CA VAL A 63 6.56 6.03 -22.37
C VAL A 63 5.62 6.80 -23.27
N THR A 64 6.00 6.87 -24.54
CA THR A 64 5.20 7.48 -25.62
C THR A 64 4.91 6.45 -26.69
N ASN A 65 3.97 6.76 -27.58
CA ASN A 65 3.58 5.89 -28.70
C ASN A 65 3.21 4.47 -28.22
N LEU A 66 2.51 4.37 -27.09
CA LEU A 66 2.06 3.08 -26.59
C LEU A 66 1.09 2.45 -27.57
N SER A 67 1.40 1.26 -28.05
CA SER A 67 0.52 0.49 -28.94
C SER A 67 -0.48 -0.33 -28.14
N GLY A 68 -1.76 -0.19 -28.47
CA GLY A 68 -2.82 -0.97 -27.84
C GLY A 68 -3.26 -0.42 -26.48
N THR A 69 -4.12 -1.16 -25.80
CA THR A 69 -4.66 -0.81 -24.49
C THR A 69 -4.01 -1.72 -23.43
N PRO A 70 -3.40 -1.15 -22.37
CA PRO A 70 -2.86 -1.94 -21.29
C PRO A 70 -3.89 -2.89 -20.69
N SER A 71 -3.49 -4.09 -20.38
CA SER A 71 -4.32 -5.14 -19.82
C SER A 71 -3.64 -5.77 -18.59
N LEU A 72 -4.40 -6.56 -17.84
CA LEU A 72 -3.85 -7.33 -16.72
C LEU A 72 -2.81 -8.38 -17.20
N LEU A 73 -2.82 -8.76 -18.47
CA LEU A 73 -1.84 -9.70 -19.03
C LEU A 73 -0.46 -9.07 -19.21
N ASP A 74 -0.36 -7.75 -19.22
CA ASP A 74 0.90 -7.03 -19.35
C ASP A 74 1.58 -6.84 -17.98
N ILE A 75 0.85 -7.08 -16.87
CA ILE A 75 1.41 -7.05 -15.51
C ILE A 75 2.27 -8.30 -15.30
N GLY A 76 3.48 -8.09 -14.76
CA GLY A 76 4.48 -9.15 -14.59
C GLY A 76 5.29 -9.44 -15.85
N ALA A 77 4.96 -8.82 -16.99
CA ALA A 77 5.74 -8.98 -18.23
C ALA A 77 7.13 -8.34 -18.08
N MET A 78 8.10 -8.96 -18.76
CA MET A 78 9.43 -8.37 -18.89
C MET A 78 9.40 -7.22 -19.90
N ILE A 79 10.13 -6.15 -19.61
CA ILE A 79 10.35 -5.07 -20.56
C ILE A 79 11.67 -5.30 -21.27
N THR A 80 11.64 -5.34 -22.58
CA THR A 80 12.82 -5.48 -23.42
C THR A 80 13.05 -4.19 -24.21
N ASN A 81 14.26 -3.64 -24.14
CA ASN A 81 14.72 -2.58 -25.01
C ASN A 81 15.12 -3.20 -26.35
N THR A 82 14.30 -3.03 -27.38
CA THR A 82 14.56 -3.62 -28.70
C THR A 82 15.61 -2.84 -29.51
N THR A 83 15.90 -1.60 -29.14
CA THR A 83 16.98 -0.79 -29.75
C THR A 83 18.35 -1.29 -29.32
N ALA A 84 18.54 -1.54 -28.02
CA ALA A 84 19.80 -2.03 -27.48
C ALA A 84 19.88 -3.57 -27.37
N ALA A 85 18.78 -4.27 -27.59
CA ALA A 85 18.61 -5.71 -27.36
C ALA A 85 18.86 -6.14 -25.90
N ASP A 86 18.55 -5.25 -24.97
CA ASP A 86 18.75 -5.44 -23.52
C ASP A 86 17.43 -5.55 -22.77
N ASN A 87 17.46 -6.14 -21.58
CA ASN A 87 16.36 -6.14 -20.67
C ASN A 87 16.35 -4.86 -19.84
N VAL A 88 15.19 -4.20 -19.74
CA VAL A 88 14.99 -3.02 -18.88
C VAL A 88 14.70 -3.43 -17.45
N GLY A 89 13.90 -4.47 -17.27
CA GLY A 89 13.52 -4.97 -15.95
C GLY A 89 12.75 -6.26 -16.02
N TYR A 90 12.63 -6.92 -14.87
CA TYR A 90 12.06 -8.26 -14.79
C TYR A 90 10.53 -8.28 -14.80
N SER A 91 9.88 -7.20 -14.39
CA SER A 91 8.43 -7.17 -14.50
C SER A 91 7.84 -5.76 -14.46
N VAL A 92 6.76 -5.60 -15.20
CA VAL A 92 5.85 -4.47 -15.10
C VAL A 92 4.99 -4.63 -13.86
N TYR A 93 5.01 -3.66 -12.96
CA TYR A 93 4.05 -3.63 -11.87
C TYR A 93 2.68 -3.17 -12.33
N PHE A 94 2.68 -2.09 -13.08
CA PHE A 94 1.47 -1.46 -13.55
C PHE A 94 1.75 -0.52 -14.72
N ILE A 95 0.76 -0.33 -15.58
CA ILE A 95 0.77 0.64 -16.67
C ILE A 95 -0.43 1.57 -16.46
N ALA A 96 -0.18 2.86 -16.27
CA ALA A 96 -1.22 3.87 -16.18
C ALA A 96 -1.09 4.84 -17.35
N GLY A 97 -2.20 5.20 -17.95
CA GLY A 97 -2.28 6.13 -19.05
C GLY A 97 -3.42 5.80 -19.99
N GLN A 98 -3.83 6.81 -20.74
CA GLN A 98 -4.81 6.67 -21.83
C GLN A 98 -4.22 7.30 -23.08
N GLY A 99 -4.41 6.63 -24.21
CA GLY A 99 -3.88 7.10 -25.48
C GLY A 99 -2.45 6.65 -25.74
N SER A 100 -1.65 7.52 -26.39
CA SER A 100 -0.30 7.19 -26.84
C SER A 100 0.76 7.28 -25.72
N ASP A 101 0.45 7.94 -24.62
CA ASP A 101 1.40 8.21 -23.54
C ASP A 101 0.97 7.49 -22.27
N ALA A 102 1.92 6.88 -21.58
CA ALA A 102 1.65 6.15 -20.35
C ALA A 102 2.83 6.23 -19.40
N VAL A 103 2.55 5.90 -18.15
CA VAL A 103 3.56 5.68 -17.10
C VAL A 103 3.62 4.19 -16.79
N VAL A 104 4.80 3.63 -16.78
CA VAL A 104 5.05 2.22 -16.52
C VAL A 104 5.92 2.11 -15.27
N TRP A 105 5.45 1.38 -14.27
CA TRP A 105 6.26 1.03 -13.11
C TRP A 105 6.92 -0.32 -13.30
N VAL A 106 8.24 -0.34 -13.14
CA VAL A 106 9.09 -1.51 -13.42
C VAL A 106 9.90 -1.88 -12.19
N ARG A 107 9.95 -3.17 -11.87
CA ARG A 107 10.80 -3.72 -10.80
C ARG A 107 12.01 -4.45 -11.37
N GLY A 108 13.03 -4.63 -10.50
CA GLY A 108 14.20 -5.42 -10.84
C GLY A 108 14.91 -4.87 -12.08
N VAL A 109 15.22 -3.58 -12.07
CA VAL A 109 15.78 -2.88 -13.23
C VAL A 109 17.19 -3.36 -13.52
N ASP A 110 17.41 -3.89 -14.73
CA ASP A 110 18.73 -4.35 -15.21
C ASP A 110 19.46 -3.23 -15.96
N GLN A 111 18.76 -2.61 -16.93
CA GLN A 111 19.29 -1.56 -17.76
C GLN A 111 18.25 -0.45 -17.87
N ILE A 112 18.70 0.80 -17.77
CA ILE A 112 17.82 1.96 -17.93
C ILE A 112 17.80 2.32 -19.41
N PRO A 113 16.62 2.34 -20.08
CA PRO A 113 16.55 2.71 -21.49
C PRO A 113 16.86 4.19 -21.69
N ALA A 114 17.50 4.52 -22.79
CA ALA A 114 17.66 5.91 -23.20
C ALA A 114 16.33 6.47 -23.76
N PRO A 115 16.05 7.76 -23.57
CA PRO A 115 14.93 8.40 -24.22
C PRO A 115 14.99 8.20 -25.74
N GLY A 116 13.89 7.71 -26.34
CA GLY A 116 13.79 7.38 -27.74
C GLY A 116 13.98 5.89 -28.08
N ASP A 117 14.43 5.07 -27.13
CA ASP A 117 14.54 3.62 -27.35
C ASP A 117 13.18 2.97 -27.55
N ALA A 118 13.14 2.00 -28.45
CA ALA A 118 11.94 1.19 -28.67
C ALA A 118 11.86 0.07 -27.62
N LEU A 119 10.69 -0.04 -26.99
CA LEU A 119 10.43 -0.99 -25.91
C LEU A 119 9.33 -1.98 -26.29
N THR A 120 9.46 -3.22 -25.79
CA THR A 120 8.36 -4.20 -25.77
C THR A 120 7.97 -4.45 -24.32
N LEU A 121 6.66 -4.33 -24.02
CA LEU A 121 6.05 -4.49 -22.70
C LEU A 121 4.96 -5.56 -22.79
N GLY A 122 5.33 -6.81 -22.61
CA GLY A 122 4.38 -7.90 -22.82
C GLY A 122 3.85 -7.95 -24.27
N THR A 123 2.57 -7.65 -24.44
CA THR A 123 1.91 -7.58 -25.77
C THR A 123 1.98 -6.21 -26.42
N LEU A 124 2.46 -5.20 -25.70
CA LEU A 124 2.49 -3.81 -26.11
C LEU A 124 3.89 -3.40 -26.60
N THR A 125 3.94 -2.36 -27.42
CA THR A 125 5.17 -1.66 -27.78
C THR A 125 5.06 -0.19 -27.43
N ALA A 126 6.19 0.44 -27.11
CA ALA A 126 6.24 1.84 -26.74
C ALA A 126 7.63 2.43 -27.04
N THR A 127 7.75 3.75 -26.92
CA THR A 127 9.03 4.46 -26.98
C THR A 127 9.37 4.96 -25.58
N ALA A 128 10.61 4.68 -25.12
CA ALA A 128 11.09 5.16 -23.84
C ALA A 128 11.16 6.69 -23.78
N GLY A 129 10.67 7.26 -22.70
CA GLY A 129 10.82 8.66 -22.35
C GLY A 129 11.82 8.84 -21.18
N THR A 130 11.48 9.75 -20.28
CA THR A 130 12.23 9.95 -19.04
C THR A 130 11.89 8.90 -18.01
N TYR A 131 12.82 8.61 -17.11
CA TYR A 131 12.60 7.73 -15.99
C TYR A 131 12.88 8.43 -14.67
N GLU A 132 12.31 7.89 -13.60
CA GLU A 132 12.58 8.29 -12.22
C GLU A 132 12.85 7.05 -11.38
N PRO A 133 13.90 7.07 -10.53
CA PRO A 133 14.15 5.99 -9.59
C PRO A 133 12.99 5.89 -8.59
N SER A 134 12.66 4.68 -8.15
CA SER A 134 11.58 4.46 -7.20
C SER A 134 11.91 3.35 -6.21
N LEU A 135 11.25 3.42 -5.06
CA LEU A 135 11.19 2.34 -4.08
C LEU A 135 9.76 1.79 -4.05
N VAL A 136 9.62 0.54 -4.35
CA VAL A 136 8.33 -0.14 -4.44
C VAL A 136 8.14 -1.03 -3.23
N TYR A 137 7.02 -0.84 -2.55
CA TYR A 137 6.57 -1.72 -1.47
C TYR A 137 5.40 -2.54 -2.01
N ARG A 138 5.54 -3.86 -1.93
CA ARG A 138 4.50 -4.82 -2.29
C ARG A 138 4.30 -5.83 -1.17
N PHE A 139 3.18 -6.50 -1.17
CA PHE A 139 2.98 -7.62 -0.27
C PHE A 139 3.92 -8.79 -0.63
N GLU A 140 4.16 -9.64 0.35
CA GLU A 140 4.95 -10.84 0.20
C GLU A 140 4.22 -12.00 0.88
N SER A 141 4.10 -13.13 0.21
CA SER A 141 3.50 -14.35 0.75
C SER A 141 4.53 -15.29 1.38
N ASP A 142 5.79 -15.16 1.00
CA ASP A 142 6.87 -15.91 1.64
C ASP A 142 7.14 -15.37 3.04
N ARG A 143 6.76 -16.16 4.02
CA ARG A 143 6.87 -15.78 5.44
C ARG A 143 8.32 -15.66 5.92
N ASP A 144 9.27 -16.26 5.24
CA ASP A 144 10.69 -16.17 5.61
C ASP A 144 11.27 -14.78 5.24
N LEU A 145 10.61 -14.07 4.33
CA LEU A 145 10.93 -12.70 3.97
C LEU A 145 10.24 -11.66 4.84
N HIS A 146 9.22 -12.05 5.63
CA HIS A 146 8.54 -11.12 6.53
C HIS A 146 9.48 -10.59 7.61
N ARG A 147 9.44 -9.29 7.82
CA ARG A 147 10.21 -8.61 8.89
C ARG A 147 9.30 -8.30 10.07
N THR A 148 9.88 -8.34 11.25
CA THR A 148 9.23 -7.85 12.47
C THR A 148 9.89 -6.56 12.91
N ALA A 149 9.11 -5.65 13.47
CA ALA A 149 9.63 -4.42 14.05
C ALA A 149 9.69 -4.48 15.57
N VAL A 150 10.37 -3.50 16.17
CA VAL A 150 10.30 -3.18 17.60
C VAL A 150 9.76 -1.76 17.70
N VAL A 151 8.68 -1.60 18.46
CA VAL A 151 8.08 -0.28 18.69
C VAL A 151 8.41 0.19 20.09
N HIS A 152 9.00 1.38 20.16
CA HIS A 152 9.29 2.08 21.41
C HIS A 152 8.31 3.24 21.54
N ALA A 153 7.51 3.22 22.59
CA ALA A 153 6.61 4.32 22.95
C ALA A 153 7.10 4.97 24.25
N HIS A 154 7.34 6.28 24.21
CA HIS A 154 7.78 7.07 25.35
C HIS A 154 6.64 7.92 25.88
N TYR A 155 6.32 7.77 27.15
CA TYR A 155 5.28 8.52 27.85
C TYR A 155 5.83 9.01 29.18
N ASP A 156 5.93 10.29 29.38
CA ASP A 156 6.27 10.92 30.67
C ASP A 156 7.41 10.20 31.44
N GLY A 157 8.57 10.03 30.77
CA GLY A 157 9.73 9.38 31.36
C GLY A 157 9.65 7.85 31.45
N GLN A 158 8.60 7.24 30.92
CA GLN A 158 8.47 5.78 30.80
C GLN A 158 8.65 5.34 29.35
N ARG A 159 9.42 4.30 29.14
CA ARG A 159 9.52 3.61 27.84
C ARG A 159 8.76 2.29 27.90
N ARG A 160 7.84 2.11 26.96
CA ARG A 160 7.12 0.87 26.70
C ARG A 160 7.64 0.28 25.39
N ILE A 161 7.92 -1.01 25.40
CA ILE A 161 8.50 -1.70 24.24
C ILE A 161 7.57 -2.84 23.82
N ALA A 162 7.17 -2.84 22.57
CA ALA A 162 6.61 -4.00 21.90
C ALA A 162 7.66 -4.60 20.98
N SER A 163 8.00 -5.86 21.17
CA SER A 163 8.97 -6.56 20.33
C SER A 163 8.28 -7.57 19.41
N ARG A 164 8.97 -7.92 18.31
CA ARG A 164 8.47 -8.85 17.29
C ARG A 164 7.08 -8.46 16.78
N VAL A 165 6.94 -7.17 16.47
CA VAL A 165 5.70 -6.55 16.08
C VAL A 165 5.39 -6.91 14.64
N GLN A 166 4.15 -7.34 14.38
CA GLN A 166 3.54 -7.39 13.06
C GLN A 166 2.15 -6.78 13.10
N GLY A 167 1.66 -6.31 11.96
CA GLY A 167 0.42 -5.55 11.92
C GLY A 167 -0.26 -5.51 10.57
N SER A 168 -1.24 -4.63 10.51
CA SER A 168 -1.99 -4.26 9.33
C SER A 168 -1.93 -2.75 9.14
N MET A 169 -2.15 -2.30 7.92
CA MET A 169 -2.26 -0.88 7.60
C MET A 169 -3.56 -0.57 6.90
N GLN A 170 -4.01 0.66 7.07
CA GLN A 170 -5.09 1.25 6.29
C GLN A 170 -4.80 2.71 6.01
N PHE A 171 -5.32 3.22 4.92
CA PHE A 171 -5.27 4.64 4.62
C PHE A 171 -6.60 5.14 4.06
N GLU A 172 -6.80 6.42 4.20
CA GLU A 172 -7.91 7.15 3.63
C GLU A 172 -7.38 8.43 3.01
N TRP A 173 -7.66 8.62 1.74
CA TRP A 173 -7.34 9.84 1.01
C TRP A 173 -8.63 10.57 0.71
N VAL A 174 -8.74 11.77 1.23
CA VAL A 174 -9.88 12.67 1.04
C VAL A 174 -9.38 13.92 0.34
N ALA A 175 -10.07 14.34 -0.70
CA ALA A 175 -9.69 15.52 -1.48
C ALA A 175 -9.49 16.75 -0.59
N GLY A 176 -8.32 17.40 -0.70
CA GLY A 176 -7.94 18.57 0.08
C GLY A 176 -7.43 18.30 1.49
N GLU A 177 -7.34 17.04 1.94
CA GLU A 177 -6.82 16.68 3.26
C GLU A 177 -5.39 16.10 3.17
N PHE A 178 -4.66 16.17 4.28
CA PHE A 178 -3.35 15.53 4.42
C PHE A 178 -3.49 14.01 4.42
N CYS A 179 -2.58 13.35 3.71
CA CYS A 179 -2.60 11.90 3.61
C CYS A 179 -1.92 11.26 4.83
N THR A 180 -2.65 10.36 5.47
CA THR A 180 -2.17 9.58 6.62
C THR A 180 -2.35 8.09 6.39
N VAL A 181 -1.50 7.30 7.04
CA VAL A 181 -1.61 5.85 7.11
C VAL A 181 -1.76 5.44 8.56
N GLN A 182 -2.80 4.70 8.85
CA GLN A 182 -3.05 4.11 10.16
C GLN A 182 -2.46 2.72 10.21
N PHE A 183 -1.55 2.49 11.15
CA PHE A 183 -1.00 1.18 11.45
C PHE A 183 -1.64 0.58 12.70
N SER A 184 -1.96 -0.72 12.66
CA SER A 184 -2.45 -1.49 13.80
C SER A 184 -1.53 -2.66 14.05
N PHE A 185 -0.79 -2.63 15.15
CA PHE A 185 0.27 -3.58 15.46
C PHE A 185 -0.05 -4.46 16.66
N ASN A 186 0.35 -5.72 16.57
CA ASN A 186 0.41 -6.67 17.68
C ASN A 186 1.86 -7.03 17.98
N GLY A 187 2.27 -6.93 19.23
CA GLY A 187 3.64 -7.23 19.65
C GLY A 187 3.73 -7.90 21.00
N LEU A 188 4.88 -8.53 21.29
CA LEU A 188 5.17 -9.13 22.57
C LEU A 188 5.39 -8.04 23.62
N TYR A 189 4.79 -8.26 24.79
CA TYR A 189 4.97 -7.39 25.95
C TYR A 189 6.40 -7.48 26.48
N ASN A 190 7.00 -6.32 26.70
CA ASN A 190 8.21 -6.15 27.49
C ASN A 190 7.89 -5.25 28.68
N THR A 191 8.51 -5.51 29.83
CA THR A 191 8.30 -4.72 31.04
C THR A 191 8.67 -3.25 30.77
N PRO A 192 7.79 -2.28 31.08
CA PRO A 192 8.12 -0.88 30.99
C PRO A 192 9.31 -0.50 31.88
N ALA A 193 10.10 0.45 31.43
CA ALA A 193 11.24 0.97 32.17
C ALA A 193 11.22 2.50 32.22
N ASN A 194 11.74 3.08 33.29
CA ASN A 194 11.95 4.51 33.36
C ASN A 194 13.16 4.90 32.51
N VAL A 195 12.92 5.67 31.47
CA VAL A 195 13.96 6.14 30.54
C VAL A 195 13.56 7.54 30.07
N SER A 196 14.53 8.45 30.04
CA SER A 196 14.30 9.79 29.51
C SER A 196 13.82 9.73 28.06
N ILE A 197 12.99 10.67 27.67
CA ILE A 197 12.53 10.81 26.28
C ILE A 197 13.75 11.16 25.43
N PRO A 198 14.05 10.39 24.37
CA PRO A 198 15.15 10.72 23.47
C PRO A 198 14.85 12.03 22.73
N SER A 199 15.90 12.75 22.34
CA SER A 199 15.73 13.89 21.44
C SER A 199 15.21 13.36 20.09
N ALA A 200 14.00 13.79 19.72
CA ALA A 200 13.42 13.39 18.45
C ALA A 200 14.05 14.20 17.29
N VAL A 201 14.40 13.52 16.22
CA VAL A 201 14.77 14.14 14.96
C VAL A 201 13.59 13.99 14.03
N TYR A 202 12.95 15.08 13.69
CA TYR A 202 11.85 15.10 12.74
C TYR A 202 12.39 15.32 11.32
N ALA A 203 11.82 14.64 10.35
CA ALA A 203 12.04 15.00 8.96
C ALA A 203 11.34 16.34 8.69
N ASP A 204 12.09 17.31 8.18
CA ASP A 204 11.54 18.62 7.79
C ASP A 204 10.88 18.51 6.40
N ARG A 205 9.77 17.77 6.36
CA ARG A 205 9.01 17.48 5.15
C ARG A 205 7.53 17.48 5.47
N GLU A 206 6.76 18.11 4.59
CA GLU A 206 5.32 18.16 4.71
C GLU A 206 4.67 16.95 4.04
N PRO A 207 3.65 16.34 4.66
CA PRO A 207 2.88 15.29 4.02
C PRO A 207 2.13 15.87 2.80
N PRO A 208 2.02 15.14 1.69
CA PRO A 208 1.27 15.60 0.55
C PRO A 208 -0.21 15.71 0.89
N ILE A 209 -0.84 16.74 0.34
CA ILE A 209 -2.30 16.88 0.34
C ILE A 209 -2.86 16.03 -0.79
N ALA A 210 -4.05 15.46 -0.60
CA ALA A 210 -4.77 14.72 -1.65
C ALA A 210 -5.38 15.71 -2.67
N GLU A 211 -4.51 16.29 -3.48
CA GLU A 211 -4.87 17.20 -4.57
C GLU A 211 -4.04 16.86 -5.82
N SER A 212 -4.59 17.10 -6.99
CA SER A 212 -3.92 16.83 -8.27
C SER A 212 -3.31 15.42 -8.37
N ALA A 213 -3.95 14.45 -7.71
CA ALA A 213 -3.43 13.10 -7.52
C ALA A 213 -3.39 12.26 -8.81
N GLY A 214 -3.87 12.79 -9.94
CA GLY A 214 -3.95 12.02 -11.18
C GLY A 214 -4.66 10.68 -10.99
N LEU A 215 -5.66 10.62 -10.10
CA LEU A 215 -6.34 9.39 -9.76
C LEU A 215 -7.07 8.84 -10.97
N MET A 216 -6.79 7.59 -11.30
CA MET A 216 -7.44 6.84 -12.37
C MET A 216 -8.21 5.66 -11.78
N LEU A 217 -9.42 5.45 -12.28
CA LEU A 217 -10.28 4.32 -11.95
C LEU A 217 -10.69 3.63 -13.25
N GLY A 218 -9.90 2.70 -13.73
CA GLY A 218 -10.12 2.05 -15.02
C GLY A 218 -10.33 3.07 -16.14
N ASN A 219 -11.49 3.00 -16.79
CA ASN A 219 -11.88 3.93 -17.84
C ASN A 219 -12.83 5.05 -17.36
N TYR A 220 -12.92 5.31 -16.06
CA TYR A 220 -13.76 6.39 -15.53
C TYR A 220 -13.32 7.74 -16.10
N PRO A 221 -14.27 8.53 -16.68
CA PRO A 221 -13.94 9.78 -17.33
C PRO A 221 -13.78 10.92 -16.31
N THR A 222 -12.59 11.09 -15.76
CA THR A 222 -12.26 12.11 -14.75
C THR A 222 -12.50 13.56 -15.20
N ALA A 223 -12.67 13.79 -16.51
CA ALA A 223 -13.06 15.09 -17.04
C ALA A 223 -14.57 15.40 -16.89
N GLN A 224 -15.40 14.38 -16.65
CA GLN A 224 -16.85 14.51 -16.57
C GLN A 224 -17.40 14.33 -15.15
N GLY A 225 -16.65 13.65 -14.29
CA GLY A 225 -17.05 13.40 -12.92
C GLY A 225 -15.87 13.44 -11.95
N THR A 226 -16.16 13.59 -10.67
CA THR A 226 -15.16 13.75 -9.62
C THR A 226 -15.07 12.51 -8.74
N ILE A 227 -13.92 12.34 -8.09
CA ILE A 227 -13.69 11.32 -7.07
C ILE A 227 -13.19 12.06 -5.82
N GLU A 228 -13.90 11.93 -4.71
CA GLU A 228 -13.59 12.66 -3.48
C GLU A 228 -12.72 11.84 -2.52
N ARG A 229 -12.96 10.52 -2.48
CA ARG A 229 -12.37 9.66 -1.44
C ARG A 229 -11.91 8.34 -2.01
N LEU A 230 -10.77 7.89 -1.52
CA LEU A 230 -10.26 6.54 -1.71
C LEU A 230 -9.83 5.98 -0.36
N THR A 231 -10.37 4.83 0.03
CA THR A 231 -9.93 4.10 1.22
C THR A 231 -9.31 2.77 0.83
N PHE A 232 -8.38 2.30 1.62
CA PHE A 232 -7.79 0.98 1.45
C PHE A 232 -7.40 0.40 2.80
N ASN A 233 -7.72 -0.86 3.03
CA ASN A 233 -7.39 -1.60 4.25
C ASN A 233 -6.87 -2.98 3.88
N VAL A 234 -5.66 -3.30 4.34
CA VAL A 234 -5.00 -4.60 4.07
C VAL A 234 -5.71 -5.76 4.75
N GLN A 235 -6.37 -5.52 5.87
CA GLN A 235 -7.03 -6.55 6.70
C GLN A 235 -6.12 -7.77 6.94
N ALA A 236 -4.87 -7.51 7.34
CA ALA A 236 -3.95 -8.60 7.66
C ALA A 236 -4.40 -9.35 8.92
N ASP A 237 -4.50 -10.68 8.80
CA ASP A 237 -4.79 -11.57 9.91
C ASP A 237 -3.50 -11.86 10.69
N VAL A 238 -3.30 -11.13 11.80
CA VAL A 238 -2.10 -11.20 12.64
C VAL A 238 -2.34 -12.13 13.82
N GLN A 239 -1.77 -13.32 13.77
CA GLN A 239 -1.95 -14.38 14.76
C GLN A 239 -0.74 -14.52 15.69
N PRO A 240 -0.95 -14.74 17.01
CA PRO A 240 0.13 -15.09 17.92
C PRO A 240 0.63 -16.51 17.65
N VAL A 241 1.95 -16.70 17.69
CA VAL A 241 2.57 -18.03 17.63
C VAL A 241 2.82 -18.52 19.06
N PRO A 242 2.02 -19.47 19.57
CA PRO A 242 2.20 -19.99 20.93
C PRO A 242 3.51 -20.78 21.05
N ASP A 243 4.17 -20.65 22.19
CA ASP A 243 5.38 -21.37 22.48
C ASP A 243 5.53 -21.54 24.01
N ILE A 244 5.51 -22.78 24.47
CA ILE A 244 5.60 -23.11 25.91
C ILE A 244 6.97 -22.72 26.52
N ASN A 245 8.01 -22.62 25.70
CA ASN A 245 9.35 -22.24 26.13
C ASN A 245 9.56 -20.71 26.19
N SER A 246 8.58 -19.94 25.72
CA SER A 246 8.66 -18.49 25.70
C SER A 246 8.12 -17.87 27.00
N PRO A 247 8.77 -16.81 27.57
CA PRO A 247 8.36 -16.21 28.85
C PRO A 247 6.90 -15.73 28.89
N ASN A 248 6.34 -15.34 27.77
CA ASN A 248 4.97 -14.86 27.64
C ASN A 248 4.02 -15.93 27.05
N GLY A 249 4.47 -17.20 26.92
CA GLY A 249 3.71 -18.26 26.26
C GLY A 249 3.53 -18.02 24.74
N ARG A 250 4.25 -17.05 24.17
CA ARG A 250 4.21 -16.68 22.74
C ARG A 250 5.62 -16.36 22.26
N ARG A 251 5.98 -16.89 21.09
CA ARG A 251 7.29 -16.66 20.48
C ARG A 251 7.34 -15.39 19.63
N THR A 252 6.28 -15.13 18.88
CA THR A 252 6.17 -14.01 17.94
C THR A 252 4.72 -13.81 17.53
N TYR A 253 4.47 -12.79 16.71
CA TYR A 253 3.27 -12.68 15.90
C TYR A 253 3.59 -13.02 14.45
N ARG A 254 2.59 -13.48 13.69
CA ARG A 254 2.72 -13.86 12.29
C ARG A 254 1.48 -13.44 11.52
N ILE A 255 1.68 -12.90 10.33
CA ILE A 255 0.60 -12.67 9.39
C ILE A 255 0.22 -14.04 8.79
N ALA A 256 -1.00 -14.48 9.06
CA ALA A 256 -1.55 -15.75 8.59
C ALA A 256 -2.18 -15.62 7.20
N GLY A 257 -2.75 -14.45 6.91
CA GLY A 257 -3.38 -14.12 5.65
C GLY A 257 -3.67 -12.63 5.55
N ARG A 258 -4.18 -12.20 4.43
CA ARG A 258 -4.65 -10.83 4.18
C ARG A 258 -5.87 -10.87 3.27
N ASN A 259 -6.72 -9.88 3.37
CA ASN A 259 -7.87 -9.68 2.49
C ASN A 259 -8.00 -8.18 2.18
N PRO A 260 -7.19 -7.64 1.26
CA PRO A 260 -7.16 -6.22 0.99
C PRO A 260 -8.47 -5.75 0.37
N VAL A 261 -9.10 -4.76 1.01
CA VAL A 261 -10.37 -4.17 0.56
C VAL A 261 -10.26 -2.65 0.55
N GLY A 262 -11.10 -2.02 -0.24
CA GLY A 262 -11.16 -0.56 -0.27
C GLY A 262 -12.52 -0.05 -0.74
N THR A 263 -12.67 1.26 -0.67
CA THR A 263 -13.82 1.96 -1.23
C THR A 263 -13.35 3.17 -2.04
N ILE A 264 -14.08 3.48 -3.09
CA ILE A 264 -13.89 4.68 -3.90
C ILE A 264 -15.25 5.25 -4.26
N ASN A 265 -15.39 6.59 -4.31
CA ASN A 265 -16.68 7.23 -4.48
C ASN A 265 -16.73 8.14 -5.72
N PRO A 266 -16.76 7.57 -6.94
CA PRO A 266 -16.93 8.37 -8.16
C PRO A 266 -18.33 9.00 -8.21
N GLU A 267 -18.42 10.19 -8.80
CA GLU A 267 -19.70 10.75 -9.26
C GLU A 267 -20.32 9.90 -10.35
N SER A 268 -21.65 9.84 -10.39
CA SER A 268 -22.37 9.14 -11.42
C SER A 268 -22.22 9.88 -12.77
N VAL A 269 -21.79 9.18 -13.77
CA VAL A 269 -21.71 9.65 -15.16
C VAL A 269 -22.62 8.81 -16.05
N ALA A 270 -22.75 9.16 -17.32
CA ALA A 270 -23.55 8.37 -18.24
C ALA A 270 -23.05 6.92 -18.30
N LEU A 271 -23.95 5.94 -18.23
CA LEU A 271 -23.59 4.52 -18.25
C LEU A 271 -22.87 4.08 -19.53
N ALA A 272 -22.97 4.87 -20.61
CA ALA A 272 -22.23 4.65 -21.84
C ALA A 272 -20.74 4.96 -21.66
N ASP A 273 -20.38 5.89 -20.75
CA ASP A 273 -18.99 6.32 -20.51
C ASP A 273 -18.36 5.47 -19.41
N TYR A 274 -19.09 5.23 -18.31
CA TYR A 274 -18.65 4.36 -17.22
C TYR A 274 -19.83 3.62 -16.59
N ASN A 275 -19.77 2.30 -16.57
CA ASN A 275 -20.83 1.45 -16.03
C ASN A 275 -20.29 0.51 -14.93
N PRO A 276 -20.30 0.94 -13.67
CA PRO A 276 -19.82 0.12 -12.56
C PRO A 276 -20.71 -1.10 -12.30
N PHE A 277 -22.04 -1.01 -12.60
CA PHE A 277 -22.96 -2.13 -12.46
C PHE A 277 -22.59 -3.27 -13.40
N ARG A 278 -22.27 -2.94 -14.66
CA ARG A 278 -21.80 -3.94 -15.61
C ARG A 278 -20.49 -4.57 -15.20
N SER A 279 -19.55 -3.76 -14.70
CA SER A 279 -18.27 -4.25 -14.17
C SER A 279 -18.47 -5.20 -12.99
N TRP A 280 -19.39 -4.87 -12.10
CA TRP A 280 -19.76 -5.72 -10.97
C TRP A 280 -20.40 -7.04 -11.42
N GLU A 281 -21.39 -7.00 -12.34
CA GLU A 281 -22.09 -8.19 -12.84
C GLU A 281 -21.14 -9.22 -13.46
N ILE A 282 -20.20 -8.77 -14.28
CA ILE A 282 -19.26 -9.67 -14.97
C ILE A 282 -17.96 -9.91 -14.20
N GLY A 283 -17.79 -9.29 -13.01
CA GLY A 283 -16.57 -9.38 -12.23
C GLY A 283 -15.36 -8.77 -12.93
N ALA A 284 -15.57 -7.72 -13.74
CA ALA A 284 -14.48 -7.03 -14.42
C ALA A 284 -13.52 -6.41 -13.39
N LYS A 285 -12.26 -6.38 -13.76
CA LYS A 285 -11.18 -5.78 -12.97
C LYS A 285 -10.70 -4.53 -13.70
N ALA A 286 -10.63 -3.42 -12.99
CA ALA A 286 -10.21 -2.13 -13.55
C ALA A 286 -9.21 -1.49 -12.61
N GLY A 287 -7.99 -1.25 -13.05
CA GLY A 287 -6.91 -0.73 -12.21
C GLY A 287 -7.25 0.60 -11.55
N ILE A 288 -6.79 0.78 -10.32
CA ILE A 288 -6.83 2.06 -9.61
C ILE A 288 -5.39 2.52 -9.40
N THR A 289 -5.08 3.75 -9.81
CA THR A 289 -3.80 4.40 -9.53
C THR A 289 -4.02 5.82 -9.08
N ALA A 290 -3.13 6.29 -8.23
CA ALA A 290 -3.06 7.69 -7.84
C ALA A 290 -1.64 8.06 -7.45
N THR A 291 -1.24 9.31 -7.71
CA THR A 291 0.06 9.85 -7.33
C THR A 291 -0.14 11.12 -6.52
N LEU A 292 0.47 11.20 -5.36
CA LEU A 292 0.44 12.34 -4.46
C LEU A 292 1.78 13.05 -4.47
N GLY A 293 1.74 14.37 -4.38
CA GLY A 293 2.92 15.22 -4.32
C GLY A 293 3.51 15.53 -5.69
N THR A 294 4.36 16.57 -5.74
CA THR A 294 4.98 17.07 -6.97
C THR A 294 6.50 17.04 -6.91
N VAL A 295 7.08 16.90 -5.72
CA VAL A 295 8.52 16.96 -5.48
C VAL A 295 9.14 15.58 -5.67
N ALA A 296 10.17 15.47 -6.51
CA ALA A 296 10.88 14.20 -6.73
C ALA A 296 11.48 13.65 -5.44
N GLY A 297 11.31 12.35 -5.19
CA GLY A 297 11.70 11.66 -3.95
C GLY A 297 10.69 11.79 -2.81
N GLU A 298 9.71 12.68 -2.93
CA GLU A 298 8.62 12.86 -1.96
C GLU A 298 7.26 12.46 -2.53
N ARG A 299 7.21 12.17 -3.83
CA ARG A 299 6.01 11.65 -4.48
C ARG A 299 5.69 10.24 -4.04
N ILE A 300 4.41 9.98 -3.88
CA ILE A 300 3.90 8.68 -3.44
C ILE A 300 2.80 8.27 -4.40
N SER A 301 3.04 7.17 -5.09
CA SER A 301 2.04 6.54 -5.95
C SER A 301 1.51 5.28 -5.30
N ILE A 302 0.25 5.00 -5.56
CA ILE A 302 -0.34 3.70 -5.30
C ILE A 302 -0.82 3.08 -6.60
N ALA A 303 -0.76 1.77 -6.66
CA ALA A 303 -1.38 1.00 -7.73
C ALA A 303 -2.10 -0.22 -7.14
N ILE A 304 -3.35 -0.39 -7.55
CA ILE A 304 -4.19 -1.57 -7.29
C ILE A 304 -4.54 -2.13 -8.67
N PRO A 305 -3.77 -3.08 -9.19
CA PRO A 305 -3.89 -3.49 -10.59
C PRO A 305 -5.21 -4.16 -10.93
N ALA A 306 -5.75 -4.95 -10.02
CA ALA A 306 -6.88 -5.82 -10.29
C ALA A 306 -7.98 -5.72 -9.21
N PRO A 307 -8.50 -4.52 -8.88
CA PRO A 307 -9.61 -4.39 -7.96
C PRO A 307 -10.87 -4.97 -8.61
N ARG A 308 -11.64 -5.72 -7.83
CA ARG A 308 -12.94 -6.25 -8.21
C ARG A 308 -14.01 -5.60 -7.37
N VAL A 309 -14.97 -4.94 -7.99
CA VAL A 309 -16.12 -4.36 -7.28
C VAL A 309 -16.98 -5.47 -6.68
N THR A 310 -17.27 -5.37 -5.38
CA THR A 310 -18.06 -6.34 -4.63
C THR A 310 -19.42 -5.78 -4.21
N ALA A 311 -19.52 -4.47 -4.02
CA ALA A 311 -20.78 -3.79 -3.70
C ALA A 311 -20.79 -2.38 -4.28
N ILE A 312 -21.98 -1.90 -4.58
CA ILE A 312 -22.26 -0.54 -5.05
C ILE A 312 -23.36 0.03 -4.16
N ALA A 313 -23.15 1.22 -3.62
CA ALA A 313 -24.13 1.95 -2.84
C ALA A 313 -24.29 3.36 -3.42
N ASP A 314 -25.53 3.78 -3.64
CA ASP A 314 -25.81 5.13 -4.09
C ASP A 314 -25.58 6.14 -2.95
N GLN A 315 -25.02 7.26 -3.29
CA GLN A 315 -24.74 8.40 -2.40
C GLN A 315 -25.14 9.71 -3.08
N GLU A 316 -25.47 10.71 -2.28
CA GLU A 316 -25.61 12.08 -2.72
C GLU A 316 -24.40 12.90 -2.26
N ARG A 317 -23.84 13.71 -3.13
CA ARG A 317 -22.73 14.57 -2.83
C ARG A 317 -22.92 15.95 -3.45
N ALA A 318 -23.05 16.97 -2.60
CA ALA A 318 -23.24 18.37 -3.03
C ALA A 318 -24.34 18.57 -4.08
N GLY A 319 -25.41 17.77 -4.03
CA GLY A 319 -26.53 17.82 -4.98
C GLY A 319 -26.31 17.03 -6.26
N SER A 320 -25.21 16.30 -6.39
CA SER A 320 -24.95 15.37 -7.47
C SER A 320 -25.05 13.92 -6.99
N ASP A 321 -25.53 13.03 -7.86
CA ASP A 321 -25.52 11.59 -7.59
C ASP A 321 -24.09 11.06 -7.65
N ALA A 322 -23.71 10.28 -6.65
CA ALA A 322 -22.43 9.59 -6.57
C ALA A 322 -22.64 8.13 -6.19
N GLN A 323 -21.64 7.31 -6.39
CA GLN A 323 -21.68 5.89 -6.06
C GLN A 323 -20.48 5.54 -5.19
N GLN A 324 -20.72 4.86 -4.09
CA GLN A 324 -19.64 4.23 -3.33
C GLN A 324 -19.44 2.81 -3.85
N LEU A 325 -18.29 2.61 -4.48
CA LEU A 325 -17.85 1.29 -4.93
C LEU A 325 -16.97 0.65 -3.87
N THR A 326 -17.40 -0.49 -3.34
CA THR A 326 -16.55 -1.32 -2.47
C THR A 326 -15.85 -2.33 -3.36
N PHE A 327 -14.54 -2.51 -3.19
CA PHE A 327 -13.75 -3.44 -3.97
C PHE A 327 -12.83 -4.30 -3.11
N GLU A 328 -12.53 -5.48 -3.61
CA GLU A 328 -11.43 -6.33 -3.14
C GLU A 328 -10.24 -6.17 -4.09
N ALA A 329 -9.05 -5.95 -3.54
CA ALA A 329 -7.84 -5.98 -4.35
C ALA A 329 -7.44 -7.44 -4.56
N THR A 330 -7.49 -7.90 -5.82
CA THR A 330 -7.17 -9.28 -6.18
C THR A 330 -5.83 -9.36 -6.87
N GLY A 331 -5.10 -10.46 -6.65
CA GLY A 331 -3.81 -10.72 -7.26
C GLY A 331 -3.54 -12.21 -7.40
N THR A 332 -2.46 -12.57 -8.10
CA THR A 332 -2.02 -13.96 -8.30
C THR A 332 -0.59 -14.19 -7.81
N ASN A 333 0.24 -13.16 -7.78
CA ASN A 333 1.66 -13.22 -7.42
C ASN A 333 2.04 -12.08 -6.46
N ASP A 334 1.22 -11.85 -5.43
CA ASP A 334 1.42 -10.75 -4.48
C ASP A 334 1.33 -9.36 -5.15
N ASP A 335 0.54 -9.26 -6.21
CA ASP A 335 0.36 -8.09 -7.06
C ASP A 335 -0.96 -7.34 -6.79
N GLU A 336 -1.55 -7.54 -5.60
CA GLU A 336 -2.81 -6.88 -5.22
C GLU A 336 -2.67 -5.38 -5.00
N PHE A 337 -1.50 -4.95 -4.51
CA PHE A 337 -1.28 -3.55 -4.12
C PHE A 337 0.21 -3.20 -4.17
N TYR A 338 0.49 -2.02 -4.67
CA TYR A 338 1.81 -1.41 -4.65
C TYR A 338 1.76 -0.01 -4.05
N MET A 339 2.72 0.31 -3.19
CA MET A 339 2.99 1.66 -2.72
C MET A 339 4.39 2.04 -3.17
N ILE A 340 4.50 3.14 -3.91
CA ILE A 340 5.69 3.50 -4.66
C ILE A 340 6.13 4.90 -4.25
N PHE A 341 7.35 5.04 -3.79
CA PHE A 341 7.99 6.31 -3.47
C PHE A 341 8.97 6.68 -4.59
N HIS A 342 8.84 7.86 -5.17
CA HIS A 342 9.64 8.30 -6.32
C HIS A 342 9.85 9.82 -6.41
#